data_6a0d3166f6c0a333903812dbefedccd8
#
_entry.id   6a0d3166f6c0a333903812dbefedccd8
#
_cell.length_a   1.000
_cell.length_b   1.000
_cell.length_c   1.000
_cell.angle_alpha   90.00
_cell.angle_beta   90.00
_cell.angle_gamma   90.00
#
_symmetry.space_group_name_H-M   'P 1'
#
loop_
_entity.id
_entity.type
_entity.pdbx_description
1 polymer ?
#
loop_
_entity_poly.entity_id
_entity_poly.type
_entity_poly.pdbx_seq_one_letter_code
_entity_poly.pdbx_strand_id
1 'polypeptide(L)'
;RTIKEYFGKNYDVQDVRNGLVAAIAVRVIEPLFESQTKIKLGSLTMAPDKDSNGQPFPLSGISVNKFVGDFVKENVDNYLHMHTDIADVLKQKIEESEKERKAIAGVTKLARERAKKANLHNRKLRDCRIHLNDPAPKSKKKDEEPDADPRLDSAIFITEGDSASGSITKSRDVNTQAVFSLRGNPLNCFGLTKKVVYENEEFNLLQAALNIEDGLDGLRYNKVIVATDADVDGMHIRLLMITFFLQFFPDLIKKGHVYILQTPLFRVRNKKKKLRNASAPATKGNSKAAGAAILKKARQSDRSEFETIYCYSEEERQAAIKRLSPDPEITRFKGLG
;
A
#
# COMPACT_ATOMS: atom_id res chain seq x y z
N ARG A 1 -4.26 -30.61 10.40
CA ARG A 1 -4.08 -32.03 10.58
C ARG A 1 -5.24 -32.61 11.39
N THR A 2 -5.52 -32.18 12.60
CA THR A 2 -6.63 -32.63 13.47
C THR A 2 -7.98 -32.59 12.74
N ILE A 3 -8.32 -31.48 12.10
CA ILE A 3 -9.57 -31.31 11.34
C ILE A 3 -9.72 -32.36 10.22
N LYS A 4 -8.61 -32.68 9.51
CA LYS A 4 -8.60 -33.75 8.51
C LYS A 4 -8.86 -35.13 9.12
N GLU A 5 -8.22 -35.43 10.23
CA GLU A 5 -8.36 -36.70 10.94
C GLU A 5 -9.77 -36.85 11.50
N TYR A 6 -10.35 -35.80 12.09
CA TYR A 6 -11.69 -35.80 12.67
C TYR A 6 -12.80 -35.94 11.62
N PHE A 7 -12.77 -35.12 10.55
CA PHE A 7 -13.83 -35.16 9.52
C PHE A 7 -13.57 -36.13 8.37
N GLY A 8 -12.41 -36.79 8.31
CA GLY A 8 -12.05 -37.71 7.23
C GLY A 8 -11.87 -37.05 5.85
N LYS A 9 -11.89 -35.70 5.77
CA LYS A 9 -11.80 -34.93 4.53
C LYS A 9 -10.57 -34.01 4.56
N ASN A 10 -9.89 -33.88 3.42
CA ASN A 10 -8.76 -32.99 3.27
C ASN A 10 -9.26 -31.60 2.88
N TYR A 11 -9.29 -30.69 3.82
CA TYR A 11 -9.60 -29.27 3.61
C TYR A 11 -8.34 -28.47 3.34
N ASP A 12 -8.47 -27.35 2.61
CA ASP A 12 -7.38 -26.40 2.47
C ASP A 12 -7.09 -25.71 3.79
N VAL A 13 -5.83 -25.49 4.07
CA VAL A 13 -5.39 -24.85 5.32
C VAL A 13 -5.96 -23.44 5.48
N GLN A 14 -6.14 -22.72 4.36
CA GLN A 14 -6.73 -21.39 4.38
C GLN A 14 -8.21 -21.42 4.81
N ASP A 15 -8.98 -22.39 4.34
CA ASP A 15 -10.39 -22.51 4.70
C ASP A 15 -10.58 -22.85 6.18
N VAL A 16 -9.69 -23.70 6.73
CA VAL A 16 -9.69 -24.04 8.16
C VAL A 16 -9.28 -22.85 9.04
N ARG A 17 -8.35 -22.02 8.57
CA ARG A 17 -7.87 -20.84 9.32
C ARG A 17 -8.77 -19.62 9.20
N ASN A 18 -9.71 -19.63 8.27
CA ASN A 18 -10.60 -18.50 8.05
C ASN A 18 -11.44 -18.22 9.30
N GLY A 19 -11.28 -17.03 9.89
CA GLY A 19 -11.93 -16.60 11.11
C GLY A 19 -11.38 -17.22 12.40
N LEU A 20 -10.26 -17.94 12.37
CA LEU A 20 -9.58 -18.44 13.57
C LEU A 20 -8.89 -17.27 14.30
N VAL A 21 -9.26 -17.09 15.55
CA VAL A 21 -8.55 -16.23 16.51
C VAL A 21 -8.00 -17.13 17.61
N ALA A 22 -6.68 -17.13 17.80
CA ALA A 22 -6.03 -18.00 18.78
C ALA A 22 -4.95 -17.24 19.54
N ALA A 23 -4.78 -17.60 20.83
CA ALA A 23 -3.67 -17.17 21.66
C ALA A 23 -2.97 -18.40 22.23
N ILE A 24 -1.66 -18.43 22.18
CA ILE A 24 -0.83 -19.53 22.68
C ILE A 24 0.00 -19.00 23.84
N ALA A 25 -0.17 -19.59 25.03
CA ALA A 25 0.67 -19.34 26.20
C ALA A 25 1.43 -20.62 26.53
N VAL A 26 2.74 -20.59 26.46
CA VAL A 26 3.61 -21.73 26.75
C VAL A 26 4.72 -21.31 27.70
N ARG A 27 5.04 -22.18 28.67
CA ARG A 27 6.19 -22.00 29.58
C ARG A 27 7.35 -22.88 29.10
N VAL A 28 8.46 -22.24 28.83
CA VAL A 28 9.70 -22.89 28.41
C VAL A 28 10.70 -22.79 29.58
N ILE A 29 11.44 -23.87 29.87
CA ILE A 29 12.46 -23.88 30.91
C ILE A 29 13.70 -23.15 30.38
N GLU A 30 14.20 -22.18 31.13
CA GLU A 30 15.36 -21.34 30.75
C GLU A 30 15.24 -20.75 29.34
N PRO A 31 14.22 -19.93 29.08
CA PRO A 31 13.97 -19.42 27.73
C PRO A 31 15.09 -18.47 27.30
N LEU A 32 15.67 -18.74 26.13
CA LEU A 32 16.56 -17.81 25.44
C LEU A 32 15.76 -16.95 24.45
N PHE A 33 16.07 -15.67 24.42
CA PHE A 33 15.44 -14.73 23.46
C PHE A 33 16.50 -14.17 22.51
N GLU A 34 16.11 -13.93 21.26
CA GLU A 34 17.03 -13.39 20.23
C GLU A 34 17.44 -11.93 20.52
N SER A 35 16.65 -11.19 21.32
CA SER A 35 16.93 -9.80 21.65
C SER A 35 16.55 -9.48 23.10
N GLN A 36 17.11 -8.40 23.63
CA GLN A 36 16.79 -7.90 24.97
C GLN A 36 15.30 -7.48 25.12
N THR A 37 14.62 -7.16 24.02
CA THR A 37 13.19 -6.83 23.99
C THR A 37 12.28 -8.05 24.14
N LYS A 38 12.84 -9.26 24.13
CA LYS A 38 12.13 -10.55 24.31
C LYS A 38 10.94 -10.76 23.36
N ILE A 39 10.99 -10.19 22.16
CA ILE A 39 9.91 -10.29 21.16
C ILE A 39 9.90 -11.66 20.50
N LYS A 40 11.09 -12.29 20.34
CA LYS A 40 11.22 -13.57 19.65
C LYS A 40 11.98 -14.57 20.53
N LEU A 41 11.34 -15.74 20.75
CA LEU A 41 11.94 -16.85 21.46
C LEU A 41 13.04 -17.49 20.59
N GLY A 42 14.26 -17.57 21.11
CA GLY A 42 15.40 -18.24 20.46
C GLY A 42 15.51 -19.72 20.80
N SER A 43 14.92 -20.16 21.95
CA SER A 43 14.92 -21.56 22.33
C SER A 43 14.12 -22.41 21.32
N LEU A 44 14.76 -23.46 20.79
CA LEU A 44 14.12 -24.42 19.89
C LEU A 44 13.40 -25.54 20.63
N THR A 45 13.87 -25.87 21.85
CA THR A 45 13.38 -26.96 22.71
C THR A 45 12.68 -26.42 23.94
N MET A 46 11.82 -27.25 24.55
CA MET A 46 11.06 -26.92 25.76
C MET A 46 11.92 -26.78 27.00
N ALA A 47 13.09 -27.43 27.03
CA ALA A 47 14.07 -27.38 28.10
C ALA A 47 15.48 -27.57 27.55
N PRO A 48 16.51 -27.11 28.26
CA PRO A 48 17.90 -27.51 28.02
C PRO A 48 18.10 -29.04 28.15
N ASP A 49 19.17 -29.56 27.60
CA ASP A 49 19.45 -31.00 27.64
C ASP A 49 19.68 -31.54 29.07
N LYS A 50 20.32 -30.73 29.91
CA LYS A 50 20.65 -31.08 31.30
C LYS A 50 20.45 -29.89 32.23
N ASP A 51 20.13 -30.19 33.49
CA ASP A 51 20.10 -29.22 34.57
C ASP A 51 21.53 -28.91 35.11
N SER A 52 21.62 -28.02 36.11
CA SER A 52 22.89 -27.64 36.77
C SER A 52 23.59 -28.82 37.48
N ASN A 53 22.89 -29.91 37.72
CA ASN A 53 23.40 -31.15 38.37
C ASN A 53 23.75 -32.22 37.33
N GLY A 54 23.64 -31.93 36.03
CA GLY A 54 23.91 -32.87 34.94
C GLY A 54 22.81 -33.89 34.65
N GLN A 55 21.63 -33.75 35.28
CA GLN A 55 20.48 -34.61 35.04
C GLN A 55 19.65 -34.07 33.85
N PRO A 56 19.11 -34.96 32.98
CA PRO A 56 18.31 -34.55 31.87
C PRO A 56 16.96 -33.96 32.33
N PHE A 57 16.53 -32.82 31.73
CA PHE A 57 15.21 -32.30 31.97
C PHE A 57 14.12 -33.18 31.36
N PRO A 58 12.91 -33.29 31.97
CA PRO A 58 11.82 -34.13 31.51
C PRO A 58 11.37 -33.86 30.07
N LEU A 59 11.53 -32.64 29.56
CA LEU A 59 11.14 -32.22 28.24
C LEU A 59 12.33 -31.88 27.33
N SER A 60 13.53 -32.32 27.69
CA SER A 60 14.74 -32.15 26.88
C SER A 60 14.58 -32.82 25.52
N GLY A 61 15.09 -32.19 24.45
CA GLY A 61 14.99 -32.70 23.08
C GLY A 61 13.61 -32.55 22.40
N ILE A 62 12.58 -32.14 23.14
CA ILE A 62 11.26 -31.87 22.53
C ILE A 62 11.22 -30.44 22.02
N SER A 63 11.01 -30.25 20.73
CA SER A 63 10.90 -28.89 20.20
C SER A 63 9.60 -28.20 20.66
N VAL A 64 9.66 -26.89 20.88
CA VAL A 64 8.49 -26.08 21.26
C VAL A 64 7.34 -26.25 20.27
N ASN A 65 7.62 -26.28 18.96
CA ASN A 65 6.62 -26.49 17.93
C ASN A 65 5.95 -27.86 18.02
N LYS A 66 6.73 -28.91 18.31
CA LYS A 66 6.19 -30.26 18.47
C LYS A 66 5.31 -30.34 19.71
N PHE A 67 5.78 -29.84 20.85
CA PHE A 67 5.03 -29.84 22.11
C PHE A 67 3.68 -29.12 21.96
N VAL A 68 3.68 -27.91 21.43
CA VAL A 68 2.44 -27.13 21.20
C VAL A 68 1.55 -27.81 20.17
N GLY A 69 2.13 -28.35 19.10
CA GLY A 69 1.37 -29.02 18.05
C GLY A 69 0.67 -30.28 18.55
N ASP A 70 1.35 -31.12 19.34
CA ASP A 70 0.80 -32.34 19.92
C ASP A 70 -0.29 -32.01 20.95
N PHE A 71 -0.05 -31.03 21.83
CA PHE A 71 -1.03 -30.55 22.80
C PHE A 71 -2.31 -30.02 22.13
N VAL A 72 -2.17 -29.15 21.12
CA VAL A 72 -3.31 -28.60 20.39
C VAL A 72 -4.08 -29.70 19.65
N LYS A 73 -3.35 -30.63 19.03
CA LYS A 73 -3.94 -31.76 18.30
C LYS A 73 -4.83 -32.58 19.22
N GLU A 74 -4.30 -33.02 20.37
CA GLU A 74 -5.01 -33.87 21.32
C GLU A 74 -6.23 -33.16 21.93
N ASN A 75 -6.03 -31.93 22.40
CA ASN A 75 -7.12 -31.20 23.07
C ASN A 75 -8.22 -30.75 22.10
N VAL A 76 -7.90 -30.35 20.88
CA VAL A 76 -8.90 -30.00 19.87
C VAL A 76 -9.68 -31.26 19.43
N ASP A 77 -9.00 -32.37 19.24
CA ASP A 77 -9.67 -33.63 18.90
C ASP A 77 -10.65 -34.07 19.98
N ASN A 78 -10.19 -34.11 21.23
CA ASN A 78 -11.04 -34.42 22.38
C ASN A 78 -12.22 -33.44 22.49
N TYR A 79 -12.00 -32.14 22.30
CA TYR A 79 -13.05 -31.13 22.37
C TYR A 79 -14.13 -31.34 21.29
N LEU A 80 -13.71 -31.63 20.06
CA LEU A 80 -14.65 -31.85 18.96
C LEU A 80 -15.49 -33.13 19.17
N HIS A 81 -14.90 -34.17 19.79
CA HIS A 81 -15.65 -35.38 20.15
C HIS A 81 -16.65 -35.15 21.28
N MET A 82 -16.33 -34.27 22.23
CA MET A 82 -17.24 -33.92 23.32
C MET A 82 -18.35 -32.94 22.89
N HIS A 83 -18.11 -32.13 21.87
CA HIS A 83 -19.01 -31.08 21.41
C HIS A 83 -19.31 -31.23 19.91
N THR A 84 -20.09 -32.23 19.59
CA THR A 84 -20.45 -32.57 18.19
C THR A 84 -21.24 -31.47 17.49
N ASP A 85 -22.06 -30.72 18.22
CA ASP A 85 -22.78 -29.54 17.75
C ASP A 85 -21.83 -28.43 17.26
N ILE A 86 -20.76 -28.17 18.02
CA ILE A 86 -19.72 -27.21 17.62
C ILE A 86 -18.94 -27.75 16.43
N ALA A 87 -18.65 -29.06 16.39
CA ALA A 87 -17.97 -29.68 15.27
C ALA A 87 -18.77 -29.54 13.97
N ASP A 88 -20.10 -29.68 13.99
CA ASP A 88 -20.96 -29.50 12.82
C ASP A 88 -20.97 -28.03 12.34
N VAL A 89 -21.06 -27.07 13.25
CA VAL A 89 -20.96 -25.63 12.91
C VAL A 89 -19.59 -25.31 12.30
N LEU A 90 -18.51 -25.85 12.86
CA LEU A 90 -17.16 -25.68 12.33
C LEU A 90 -17.04 -26.26 10.92
N LYS A 91 -17.58 -27.47 10.70
CA LYS A 91 -17.61 -28.11 9.37
C LYS A 91 -18.33 -27.25 8.35
N GLN A 92 -19.53 -26.76 8.71
CA GLN A 92 -20.32 -25.90 7.84
C GLN A 92 -19.53 -24.65 7.45
N LYS A 93 -18.90 -23.99 8.42
CA LYS A 93 -18.07 -22.80 8.18
C LYS A 93 -16.87 -23.06 7.26
N ILE A 94 -16.20 -24.18 7.43
CA ILE A 94 -15.09 -24.60 6.56
C ILE A 94 -15.59 -24.86 5.13
N GLU A 95 -16.72 -25.54 4.97
CA GLU A 95 -17.33 -25.83 3.67
C GLU A 95 -17.85 -24.58 2.97
N GLU A 96 -18.38 -23.61 3.69
CA GLU A 96 -18.75 -22.29 3.17
C GLU A 96 -17.51 -21.54 2.66
N SER A 97 -16.43 -21.52 3.45
CA SER A 97 -15.15 -20.93 3.04
C SER A 97 -14.57 -21.61 1.81
N GLU A 98 -14.63 -22.95 1.73
CA GLU A 98 -14.20 -23.72 0.55
C GLU A 98 -15.01 -23.35 -0.69
N LYS A 99 -16.35 -23.25 -0.56
CA LYS A 99 -17.25 -22.86 -1.66
C LYS A 99 -16.94 -21.43 -2.13
N GLU A 100 -16.78 -20.51 -1.19
CA GLU A 100 -16.44 -19.13 -1.51
C GLU A 100 -15.09 -19.05 -2.23
N ARG A 101 -14.04 -19.69 -1.71
CA ARG A 101 -12.71 -19.72 -2.32
C ARG A 101 -12.73 -20.30 -3.74
N LYS A 102 -13.46 -21.41 -3.94
CA LYS A 102 -13.60 -22.04 -5.28
C LYS A 102 -14.38 -21.14 -6.24
N ALA A 103 -15.42 -20.47 -5.76
CA ALA A 103 -16.18 -19.52 -6.57
C ALA A 103 -15.31 -18.32 -6.98
N ILE A 104 -14.54 -17.77 -6.05
CA ILE A 104 -13.59 -16.67 -6.32
C ILE A 104 -12.52 -17.13 -7.33
N ALA A 105 -11.92 -18.30 -7.14
CA ALA A 105 -10.91 -18.83 -8.06
C ALA A 105 -11.45 -19.01 -9.49
N GLY A 106 -12.70 -19.48 -9.62
CA GLY A 106 -13.35 -19.58 -10.92
C GLY A 106 -13.58 -18.22 -11.59
N VAL A 107 -14.07 -17.25 -10.83
CA VAL A 107 -14.28 -15.86 -11.32
C VAL A 107 -12.96 -15.19 -11.63
N THR A 108 -11.95 -15.37 -10.78
CA THR A 108 -10.60 -14.81 -10.99
C THR A 108 -9.96 -15.38 -12.25
N LYS A 109 -10.12 -16.68 -12.52
CA LYS A 109 -9.61 -17.29 -13.76
C LYS A 109 -10.26 -16.69 -15.01
N LEU A 110 -11.60 -16.58 -15.02
CA LEU A 110 -12.34 -15.93 -16.11
C LEU A 110 -11.98 -14.45 -16.25
N ALA A 111 -11.83 -13.75 -15.12
CA ALA A 111 -11.41 -12.36 -15.09
C ALA A 111 -10.00 -12.16 -15.64
N ARG A 112 -9.05 -13.05 -15.29
CA ARG A 112 -7.68 -13.06 -15.85
C ARG A 112 -7.66 -13.33 -17.35
N GLU A 113 -8.48 -14.26 -17.84
CA GLU A 113 -8.58 -14.53 -19.27
C GLU A 113 -9.15 -13.31 -20.02
N ARG A 114 -10.16 -12.63 -19.43
CA ARG A 114 -10.70 -11.38 -19.96
C ARG A 114 -9.69 -10.24 -19.85
N ALA A 115 -9.00 -10.10 -18.71
CA ALA A 115 -7.97 -9.08 -18.51
C ALA A 115 -6.76 -9.31 -19.41
N LYS A 116 -6.32 -10.55 -19.66
CA LYS A 116 -5.28 -10.85 -20.65
C LYS A 116 -5.70 -10.44 -22.06
N LYS A 117 -6.97 -10.64 -22.43
CA LYS A 117 -7.52 -10.16 -23.70
C LYS A 117 -7.68 -8.63 -23.71
N ALA A 118 -8.02 -8.01 -22.56
CA ALA A 118 -8.18 -6.57 -22.40
C ALA A 118 -6.84 -5.83 -22.18
N ASN A 119 -5.82 -6.45 -21.58
CA ASN A 119 -4.48 -5.86 -21.38
C ASN A 119 -3.76 -5.55 -22.69
N LEU A 120 -4.09 -6.24 -23.77
CA LEU A 120 -3.68 -5.82 -25.12
C LEU A 120 -4.34 -4.50 -25.53
N HIS A 121 -5.42 -4.04 -24.82
CA HIS A 121 -6.20 -2.83 -25.15
C HIS A 121 -6.84 -2.17 -23.92
N ASN A 122 -6.18 -2.14 -22.76
CA ASN A 122 -6.73 -1.40 -21.62
C ASN A 122 -6.65 0.11 -21.87
N ARG A 123 -7.69 0.64 -22.52
CA ARG A 123 -7.80 2.08 -22.84
C ARG A 123 -7.78 2.99 -21.59
N LYS A 124 -8.02 2.41 -20.41
CA LYS A 124 -8.07 3.13 -19.13
C LYS A 124 -6.72 3.28 -18.47
N LEU A 125 -5.77 2.37 -18.75
CA LEU A 125 -4.42 2.41 -18.19
C LEU A 125 -3.46 3.07 -19.18
N ARG A 126 -2.86 4.15 -18.76
CA ARG A 126 -1.68 4.75 -19.39
C ARG A 126 -0.47 4.42 -18.53
N ASP A 127 0.16 3.31 -18.88
CA ASP A 127 1.21 2.70 -18.08
C ASP A 127 2.51 3.51 -18.06
N CYS A 128 3.40 3.21 -17.11
CA CYS A 128 4.77 3.70 -17.04
C CYS A 128 5.74 2.59 -17.49
N ARG A 129 7.02 2.91 -17.54
CA ARG A 129 8.06 1.98 -18.02
C ARG A 129 8.68 1.15 -16.92
N ILE A 130 8.73 1.67 -15.70
CA ILE A 130 9.39 1.06 -14.54
C ILE A 130 8.33 0.72 -13.49
N HIS A 131 8.33 -0.53 -13.05
CA HIS A 131 7.38 -1.05 -12.07
C HIS A 131 8.09 -1.55 -10.82
N LEU A 132 7.37 -1.63 -9.69
CA LEU A 132 7.91 -2.13 -8.43
C LEU A 132 8.39 -3.59 -8.55
N ASN A 133 7.65 -4.41 -9.30
CA ASN A 133 7.94 -5.83 -9.51
C ASN A 133 8.95 -6.12 -10.63
N ASP A 134 9.54 -5.10 -11.25
CA ASP A 134 10.61 -5.29 -12.22
C ASP A 134 11.87 -5.84 -11.54
N PRO A 135 12.74 -6.54 -12.28
CA PRO A 135 14.04 -6.97 -11.78
C PRO A 135 14.86 -5.80 -11.22
N ALA A 136 15.55 -6.03 -10.09
CA ALA A 136 16.40 -5.00 -9.51
C ALA A 136 17.43 -4.49 -10.54
N PRO A 137 17.66 -3.17 -10.62
CA PRO A 137 18.69 -2.62 -11.51
C PRO A 137 20.03 -3.22 -11.13
N LYS A 138 20.77 -3.71 -12.12
CA LYS A 138 22.13 -4.24 -11.92
C LYS A 138 22.99 -3.08 -11.44
N SER A 139 23.55 -3.16 -10.22
CA SER A 139 24.44 -2.14 -9.69
C SER A 139 25.63 -1.93 -10.63
N LYS A 140 25.74 -0.75 -11.16
CA LYS A 140 26.89 -0.32 -11.95
C LYS A 140 27.96 0.13 -10.95
N LYS A 141 29.03 -0.67 -10.80
CA LYS A 141 30.28 -0.41 -10.06
C LYS A 141 30.18 -0.38 -8.53
N LYS A 142 31.20 -0.97 -7.90
CA LYS A 142 31.38 -1.16 -6.45
C LYS A 142 31.67 0.13 -5.65
N ASP A 143 31.86 1.27 -6.29
CA ASP A 143 32.43 2.49 -5.69
C ASP A 143 31.55 3.75 -5.85
N GLU A 144 30.31 3.62 -6.33
CA GLU A 144 29.35 4.74 -6.34
C GLU A 144 28.26 4.50 -5.27
N GLU A 145 27.87 5.55 -4.53
CA GLU A 145 26.71 5.52 -3.65
C GLU A 145 25.51 4.93 -4.41
N PRO A 146 24.72 4.03 -3.79
CA PRO A 146 23.61 3.40 -4.47
C PRO A 146 22.61 4.48 -4.91
N ASP A 147 22.51 4.69 -6.22
CA ASP A 147 21.43 5.50 -6.80
C ASP A 147 20.08 4.98 -6.24
N ALA A 148 19.22 5.92 -5.87
CA ALA A 148 17.89 5.59 -5.36
C ALA A 148 17.18 4.65 -6.35
N ASP A 149 16.68 3.52 -5.87
CA ASP A 149 16.02 2.51 -6.70
C ASP A 149 14.77 3.13 -7.39
N PRO A 150 14.78 3.31 -8.73
CA PRO A 150 13.69 3.99 -9.43
C PRO A 150 12.36 3.24 -9.35
N ARG A 151 12.36 1.96 -8.98
CA ARG A 151 11.14 1.16 -8.77
C ARG A 151 10.34 1.67 -7.58
N LEU A 152 11.01 2.24 -6.55
CA LEU A 152 10.37 2.82 -5.37
C LEU A 152 9.62 4.12 -5.70
N ASP A 153 9.92 4.74 -6.83
CA ASP A 153 9.21 5.92 -7.32
C ASP A 153 8.01 5.58 -8.20
N SER A 154 7.84 4.28 -8.54
CA SER A 154 6.71 3.84 -9.35
C SER A 154 5.38 4.18 -8.68
N ALA A 155 4.50 4.87 -9.43
CA ALA A 155 3.22 5.36 -8.93
C ALA A 155 2.12 5.19 -9.99
N ILE A 156 0.90 4.90 -9.53
CA ILE A 156 -0.29 4.94 -10.37
C ILE A 156 -1.28 5.97 -9.81
N PHE A 157 -1.73 6.89 -10.66
CA PHE A 157 -2.77 7.87 -10.34
C PHE A 157 -4.12 7.33 -10.79
N ILE A 158 -5.04 7.12 -9.86
CA ILE A 158 -6.43 6.73 -10.13
C ILE A 158 -7.25 8.01 -10.19
N THR A 159 -7.79 8.32 -11.37
CA THR A 159 -8.50 9.58 -11.64
C THR A 159 -9.98 9.35 -11.87
N GLU A 160 -10.78 10.41 -11.67
CA GLU A 160 -12.23 10.40 -11.78
C GLU A 160 -12.73 10.18 -13.22
N GLY A 161 -11.96 10.54 -14.22
CA GLY A 161 -12.38 10.44 -15.62
C GLY A 161 -11.27 10.80 -16.60
N ASP A 162 -11.62 10.76 -17.88
CA ASP A 162 -10.66 10.96 -18.97
C ASP A 162 -10.08 12.37 -19.04
N SER A 163 -10.81 13.39 -18.58
CA SER A 163 -10.33 14.80 -18.56
C SER A 163 -9.18 14.94 -17.56
N ALA A 164 -9.39 14.56 -16.30
CA ALA A 164 -8.38 14.57 -15.26
C ALA A 164 -7.19 13.66 -15.61
N SER A 165 -7.49 12.47 -16.15
CA SER A 165 -6.49 11.54 -16.67
C SER A 165 -5.62 12.15 -17.76
N GLY A 166 -6.23 12.90 -18.69
CA GLY A 166 -5.53 13.59 -19.76
C GLY A 166 -4.56 14.66 -19.26
N SER A 167 -4.96 15.42 -18.25
CA SER A 167 -4.12 16.46 -17.64
C SER A 167 -2.91 15.87 -16.93
N ILE A 168 -3.09 14.84 -16.11
CA ILE A 168 -1.98 14.16 -15.44
C ILE A 168 -1.08 13.45 -16.44
N THR A 169 -1.65 12.81 -17.47
CA THR A 169 -0.88 12.09 -18.50
C THR A 169 0.08 13.01 -19.25
N LYS A 170 -0.29 14.28 -19.48
CA LYS A 170 0.57 15.27 -20.14
C LYS A 170 1.75 15.75 -19.27
N SER A 171 1.57 15.76 -17.95
CA SER A 171 2.55 16.30 -16.99
C SER A 171 3.37 15.24 -16.24
N ARG A 172 2.96 13.96 -16.31
CA ARG A 172 3.59 12.85 -15.59
C ARG A 172 5.01 12.52 -16.05
N ASP A 173 5.77 11.92 -15.18
CA ASP A 173 6.98 11.19 -15.60
C ASP A 173 6.56 9.83 -16.20
N VAL A 174 6.83 9.67 -17.49
CA VAL A 174 6.48 8.45 -18.23
C VAL A 174 7.26 7.22 -17.73
N ASN A 175 8.41 7.43 -17.09
CA ASN A 175 9.22 6.31 -16.62
C ASN A 175 8.61 5.66 -15.36
N THR A 176 8.13 6.45 -14.41
CA THR A 176 7.72 5.96 -13.10
C THR A 176 6.26 6.20 -12.77
N GLN A 177 5.52 6.99 -13.56
CA GLN A 177 4.15 7.37 -13.25
C GLN A 177 3.16 6.84 -14.28
N ALA A 178 2.20 6.03 -13.83
CA ALA A 178 1.06 5.53 -14.60
C ALA A 178 -0.21 6.29 -14.23
N VAL A 179 -1.22 6.25 -15.12
CA VAL A 179 -2.55 6.84 -14.87
C VAL A 179 -3.62 5.83 -15.22
N PHE A 180 -4.59 5.66 -14.33
CA PHE A 180 -5.79 4.85 -14.52
C PHE A 180 -7.03 5.72 -14.43
N SER A 181 -7.87 5.70 -15.47
CA SER A 181 -9.09 6.49 -15.55
C SER A 181 -10.30 5.66 -15.13
N LEU A 182 -11.00 6.07 -14.06
CA LEU A 182 -12.30 5.51 -13.70
C LEU A 182 -13.39 6.03 -14.64
N ARG A 183 -14.47 5.27 -14.81
CA ARG A 183 -15.63 5.69 -15.58
C ARG A 183 -16.78 6.01 -14.63
N GLY A 184 -16.89 7.29 -14.25
CA GLY A 184 -17.91 7.74 -13.29
C GLY A 184 -17.67 7.22 -11.86
N ASN A 185 -18.74 7.16 -11.06
CA ASN A 185 -18.66 6.69 -9.69
C ASN A 185 -18.43 5.18 -9.63
N PRO A 186 -17.37 4.69 -8.93
CA PRO A 186 -17.17 3.26 -8.74
C PRO A 186 -18.27 2.65 -7.88
N LEU A 187 -18.44 1.33 -7.99
CA LEU A 187 -19.38 0.57 -7.19
C LEU A 187 -19.09 0.74 -5.69
N ASN A 188 -20.13 1.00 -4.88
CA ASN A 188 -19.99 0.94 -3.44
C ASN A 188 -19.79 -0.51 -2.99
N CYS A 189 -18.61 -0.82 -2.50
CA CYS A 189 -18.22 -2.17 -2.10
C CYS A 189 -18.59 -2.54 -0.67
N PHE A 190 -19.12 -1.60 0.12
CA PHE A 190 -19.45 -1.85 1.51
C PHE A 190 -20.46 -2.99 1.66
N GLY A 191 -20.11 -4.02 2.44
CA GLY A 191 -20.96 -5.18 2.66
C GLY A 191 -21.06 -6.17 1.49
N LEU A 192 -20.40 -5.92 0.36
CA LEU A 192 -20.39 -6.83 -0.79
C LEU A 192 -19.34 -7.94 -0.63
N THR A 193 -19.61 -9.08 -1.26
CA THR A 193 -18.65 -10.19 -1.32
C THR A 193 -17.58 -9.93 -2.39
N LYS A 194 -16.41 -10.55 -2.24
CA LYS A 194 -15.35 -10.50 -3.26
C LYS A 194 -15.84 -10.89 -4.65
N LYS A 195 -16.77 -11.86 -4.75
CA LYS A 195 -17.32 -12.29 -6.02
C LYS A 195 -17.95 -11.15 -6.82
N VAL A 196 -18.82 -10.37 -6.18
CA VAL A 196 -19.53 -9.23 -6.83
C VAL A 196 -18.53 -8.16 -7.29
N VAL A 197 -17.50 -7.91 -6.48
CA VAL A 197 -16.44 -6.95 -6.81
C VAL A 197 -15.57 -7.41 -7.98
N TYR A 198 -15.23 -8.70 -8.05
CA TYR A 198 -14.48 -9.28 -9.16
C TYR A 198 -15.31 -9.35 -10.47
N GLU A 199 -16.64 -9.40 -10.38
CA GLU A 199 -17.53 -9.32 -11.55
C GLU A 199 -17.67 -7.90 -12.08
N ASN A 200 -17.37 -6.87 -11.27
CA ASN A 200 -17.37 -5.48 -11.70
C ASN A 200 -16.17 -5.18 -12.61
N GLU A 201 -16.45 -4.70 -13.82
CA GLU A 201 -15.43 -4.45 -14.85
C GLU A 201 -14.37 -3.43 -14.41
N GLU A 202 -14.77 -2.33 -13.75
CA GLU A 202 -13.87 -1.26 -13.31
C GLU A 202 -12.87 -1.78 -12.28
N PHE A 203 -13.36 -2.46 -11.24
CA PHE A 203 -12.50 -3.03 -10.21
C PHE A 203 -11.65 -4.18 -10.71
N ASN A 204 -12.17 -4.97 -11.64
CA ASN A 204 -11.40 -6.03 -12.28
C ASN A 204 -10.20 -5.45 -13.05
N LEU A 205 -10.45 -4.44 -13.90
CA LEU A 205 -9.40 -3.75 -14.65
C LEU A 205 -8.38 -3.06 -13.74
N LEU A 206 -8.84 -2.48 -12.62
CA LEU A 206 -7.95 -1.86 -11.64
C LEU A 206 -7.07 -2.89 -10.91
N GLN A 207 -7.66 -4.01 -10.46
CA GLN A 207 -6.92 -5.11 -9.82
C GLN A 207 -5.86 -5.68 -10.77
N ALA A 208 -6.22 -5.91 -12.02
CA ALA A 208 -5.29 -6.37 -13.05
C ALA A 208 -4.18 -5.34 -13.33
N ALA A 209 -4.50 -4.04 -13.36
CA ALA A 209 -3.51 -2.98 -13.51
C ALA A 209 -2.51 -2.93 -12.35
N LEU A 210 -2.99 -3.12 -11.12
CA LEU A 210 -2.18 -3.17 -9.90
C LEU A 210 -1.46 -4.52 -9.72
N ASN A 211 -1.95 -5.58 -10.35
CA ASN A 211 -1.51 -6.98 -10.17
C ASN A 211 -1.59 -7.45 -8.72
N ILE A 212 -2.75 -7.23 -8.09
CA ILE A 212 -3.03 -7.56 -6.67
C ILE A 212 -4.06 -8.69 -6.50
N GLU A 213 -4.42 -9.39 -7.55
CA GLU A 213 -5.44 -10.45 -7.52
C GLU A 213 -5.07 -11.60 -6.58
N ASP A 214 -3.78 -11.98 -6.55
CA ASP A 214 -3.25 -13.08 -5.75
C ASP A 214 -2.46 -12.62 -4.50
N GLY A 215 -2.59 -11.34 -4.14
CA GLY A 215 -1.83 -10.76 -3.03
C GLY A 215 -0.91 -9.63 -3.49
N LEU A 216 -0.01 -9.18 -2.60
CA LEU A 216 0.83 -8.01 -2.86
C LEU A 216 2.22 -8.33 -3.44
N ASP A 217 2.60 -9.61 -3.54
CA ASP A 217 3.95 -9.99 -3.99
C ASP A 217 4.23 -9.59 -5.45
N GLY A 218 3.16 -9.45 -6.24
CA GLY A 218 3.22 -8.99 -7.62
C GLY A 218 2.88 -7.51 -7.84
N LEU A 219 2.77 -6.72 -6.77
CA LEU A 219 2.36 -5.31 -6.86
C LEU A 219 3.23 -4.53 -7.85
N ARG A 220 2.58 -3.87 -8.83
CA ARG A 220 3.28 -3.19 -9.92
C ARG A 220 3.75 -1.79 -9.56
N TYR A 221 3.05 -1.10 -8.67
CA TYR A 221 3.34 0.30 -8.33
C TYR A 221 3.54 0.45 -6.83
N ASN A 222 4.62 1.08 -6.42
CA ASN A 222 4.91 1.34 -5.01
C ASN A 222 3.89 2.31 -4.39
N LYS A 223 3.38 3.26 -5.19
CA LYS A 223 2.42 4.28 -4.72
C LYS A 223 1.13 4.19 -5.54
N VAL A 224 0.01 3.90 -4.87
CA VAL A 224 -1.34 3.92 -5.45
C VAL A 224 -2.02 5.20 -4.97
N ILE A 225 -2.17 6.16 -5.87
CA ILE A 225 -2.58 7.52 -5.54
C ILE A 225 -4.00 7.77 -6.05
N VAL A 226 -4.96 7.95 -5.15
CA VAL A 226 -6.31 8.37 -5.50
C VAL A 226 -6.29 9.88 -5.78
N ALA A 227 -6.42 10.23 -7.06
CA ALA A 227 -6.33 11.60 -7.56
C ALA A 227 -7.71 12.07 -8.07
N THR A 228 -8.49 12.63 -7.17
CA THR A 228 -9.83 13.18 -7.45
C THR A 228 -9.86 14.66 -7.14
N ASP A 229 -10.85 15.35 -7.72
CA ASP A 229 -11.07 16.76 -7.48
C ASP A 229 -11.40 17.07 -6.00
N ALA A 230 -11.28 18.31 -5.60
CA ALA A 230 -11.61 18.75 -4.23
C ALA A 230 -13.10 19.08 -4.05
N ASP A 231 -13.96 18.69 -4.98
CA ASP A 231 -15.39 18.87 -4.90
C ASP A 231 -16.11 17.68 -4.24
N VAL A 232 -17.45 17.73 -4.19
CA VAL A 232 -18.29 16.73 -3.54
C VAL A 232 -18.19 15.38 -4.26
N ASP A 233 -18.17 15.38 -5.59
CA ASP A 233 -18.11 14.17 -6.39
C ASP A 233 -16.75 13.48 -6.23
N GLY A 234 -15.67 14.25 -6.29
CA GLY A 234 -14.33 13.73 -6.05
C GLY A 234 -14.14 13.20 -4.62
N MET A 235 -14.76 13.81 -3.60
CA MET A 235 -14.77 13.28 -2.24
C MET A 235 -15.54 11.96 -2.15
N HIS A 236 -16.65 11.82 -2.86
CA HIS A 236 -17.45 10.59 -2.92
C HIS A 236 -16.65 9.45 -3.57
N ILE A 237 -16.04 9.69 -4.73
CA ILE A 237 -15.18 8.70 -5.40
C ILE A 237 -14.02 8.28 -4.50
N ARG A 238 -13.39 9.23 -3.80
CA ARG A 238 -12.32 8.97 -2.83
C ARG A 238 -12.78 8.02 -1.73
N LEU A 239 -13.96 8.27 -1.16
CA LEU A 239 -14.54 7.41 -0.13
C LEU A 239 -14.79 5.99 -0.65
N LEU A 240 -15.36 5.85 -1.85
CA LEU A 240 -15.62 4.56 -2.48
C LEU A 240 -14.34 3.77 -2.75
N MET A 241 -13.28 4.45 -3.22
CA MET A 241 -11.97 3.82 -3.44
C MET A 241 -11.29 3.39 -2.14
N ILE A 242 -11.37 4.21 -1.08
CA ILE A 242 -10.85 3.85 0.24
C ILE A 242 -11.62 2.64 0.79
N THR A 243 -12.94 2.61 0.65
CA THR A 243 -13.78 1.48 1.08
C THR A 243 -13.37 0.20 0.36
N PHE A 244 -13.13 0.26 -0.96
CA PHE A 244 -12.64 -0.86 -1.74
C PHE A 244 -11.29 -1.39 -1.21
N PHE A 245 -10.31 -0.53 -0.99
CA PHE A 245 -9.00 -0.95 -0.51
C PHE A 245 -9.05 -1.46 0.94
N LEU A 246 -9.80 -0.81 1.82
CA LEU A 246 -9.94 -1.24 3.22
C LEU A 246 -10.57 -2.62 3.33
N GLN A 247 -11.62 -2.89 2.55
CA GLN A 247 -12.39 -4.13 2.65
C GLN A 247 -11.70 -5.31 1.98
N PHE A 248 -11.06 -5.12 0.82
CA PHE A 248 -10.53 -6.22 0.02
C PHE A 248 -9.00 -6.32 -0.01
N PHE A 249 -8.31 -5.20 0.24
CA PHE A 249 -6.85 -5.12 0.19
C PHE A 249 -6.27 -4.33 1.38
N PRO A 250 -6.63 -4.67 2.64
CA PRO A 250 -6.20 -3.91 3.81
C PRO A 250 -4.68 -3.86 3.97
N ASP A 251 -3.97 -4.88 3.49
CA ASP A 251 -2.51 -4.93 3.57
C ASP A 251 -1.84 -3.90 2.65
N LEU A 252 -2.50 -3.48 1.56
CA LEU A 252 -2.01 -2.40 0.70
C LEU A 252 -1.95 -1.06 1.48
N ILE A 253 -2.95 -0.83 2.35
CA ILE A 253 -2.99 0.36 3.22
C ILE A 253 -2.01 0.22 4.38
N LYS A 254 -1.99 -0.93 5.06
CA LYS A 254 -1.10 -1.18 6.21
C LYS A 254 0.38 -1.05 5.84
N LYS A 255 0.77 -1.46 4.64
CA LYS A 255 2.13 -1.34 4.11
C LYS A 255 2.44 0.05 3.56
N GLY A 256 1.48 1.00 3.59
CA GLY A 256 1.70 2.39 3.19
C GLY A 256 1.74 2.63 1.68
N HIS A 257 1.12 1.77 0.87
CA HIS A 257 1.10 1.94 -0.59
C HIS A 257 -0.03 2.85 -1.09
N VAL A 258 -1.10 3.10 -0.30
CA VAL A 258 -2.25 3.91 -0.72
C VAL A 258 -2.11 5.35 -0.26
N TYR A 259 -2.26 6.28 -1.20
CA TYR A 259 -2.17 7.72 -0.97
C TYR A 259 -3.41 8.42 -1.51
N ILE A 260 -3.71 9.57 -0.93
CA ILE A 260 -4.75 10.49 -1.42
C ILE A 260 -4.05 11.75 -1.89
N LEU A 261 -4.25 12.11 -3.16
CA LEU A 261 -3.77 13.38 -3.68
C LEU A 261 -4.64 14.51 -3.10
N GLN A 262 -4.00 15.37 -2.34
CA GLN A 262 -4.65 16.57 -1.82
C GLN A 262 -4.43 17.71 -2.80
N THR A 263 -5.53 18.16 -3.45
CA THR A 263 -5.51 19.29 -4.38
C THR A 263 -5.79 20.59 -3.63
N PRO A 264 -5.09 21.69 -3.93
CA PRO A 264 -5.38 22.98 -3.30
C PRO A 264 -6.74 23.53 -3.77
N LEU A 265 -7.45 24.20 -2.88
CA LEU A 265 -8.72 24.87 -3.19
C LEU A 265 -8.49 26.24 -3.85
N PHE A 266 -7.42 26.94 -3.45
CA PHE A 266 -7.11 28.27 -3.94
C PHE A 266 -5.61 28.43 -4.22
N ARG A 267 -5.33 29.30 -5.19
CA ARG A 267 -4.00 29.83 -5.43
C ARG A 267 -4.06 31.34 -5.21
N VAL A 268 -3.24 31.83 -4.31
CA VAL A 268 -3.05 33.26 -4.04
C VAL A 268 -1.66 33.64 -4.53
N ARG A 269 -1.55 34.64 -5.39
CA ARG A 269 -0.25 35.06 -5.90
C ARG A 269 -0.15 36.58 -5.98
N ASN A 270 1.05 37.13 -5.78
CA ASN A 270 1.34 38.52 -6.03
C ASN A 270 2.73 38.66 -6.65
N LYS A 271 2.99 39.78 -7.32
CA LYS A 271 4.33 40.08 -7.85
C LYS A 271 5.32 40.17 -6.69
N LYS A 272 6.46 39.51 -6.81
CA LYS A 272 7.55 39.64 -5.82
C LYS A 272 7.94 41.08 -5.69
N LYS A 273 7.91 41.60 -4.46
CA LYS A 273 8.47 42.96 -4.18
C LYS A 273 9.93 42.95 -4.55
N LYS A 274 10.34 43.74 -5.56
CA LYS A 274 11.77 43.92 -5.86
C LYS A 274 12.41 44.50 -4.60
N LEU A 275 13.23 43.71 -3.91
CA LEU A 275 14.11 44.23 -2.87
C LEU A 275 14.98 45.29 -3.56
N ARG A 276 14.76 46.59 -3.19
CA ARG A 276 15.72 47.65 -3.53
C ARG A 276 17.05 47.24 -2.91
N ASN A 277 18.03 46.96 -3.77
CA ASN A 277 19.39 46.60 -3.37
C ASN A 277 19.88 47.62 -2.35
N ALA A 278 19.99 47.22 -1.09
CA ALA A 278 20.89 47.88 -0.16
C ALA A 278 22.29 47.63 -0.71
N SER A 279 22.96 48.70 -1.07
CA SER A 279 24.34 48.73 -1.59
C SER A 279 25.25 47.90 -0.68
N ALA A 280 25.73 46.75 -1.16
CA ALA A 280 26.81 46.00 -0.53
C ALA A 280 28.15 46.69 -0.82
N PRO A 281 29.04 46.87 0.17
CA PRO A 281 30.37 47.42 -0.06
C PRO A 281 31.21 46.43 -0.88
N ALA A 282 31.91 46.98 -1.87
CA ALA A 282 32.81 46.24 -2.76
C ALA A 282 33.99 45.70 -1.96
N THR A 283 34.09 44.43 -1.73
CA THR A 283 35.33 43.72 -1.37
C THR A 283 35.89 43.02 -2.60
N LYS A 284 37.02 43.49 -3.06
CA LYS A 284 37.85 42.86 -4.10
C LYS A 284 38.54 41.61 -3.54
N GLY A 285 38.25 40.45 -4.12
CA GLY A 285 38.95 39.21 -3.80
C GLY A 285 38.67 38.17 -4.85
N ASN A 286 39.70 37.76 -5.60
CA ASN A 286 39.68 36.77 -6.66
C ASN A 286 39.34 35.36 -6.19
N SER A 287 38.26 34.76 -6.68
CA SER A 287 38.14 33.30 -6.92
C SER A 287 37.05 33.02 -7.95
N LYS A 288 37.46 33.00 -9.19
CA LYS A 288 36.62 32.81 -10.39
C LYS A 288 36.57 31.33 -10.78
N ALA A 289 35.89 30.44 -10.10
CA ALA A 289 35.48 29.16 -10.70
C ALA A 289 34.38 28.42 -9.96
N ALA A 290 34.34 28.40 -8.61
CA ALA A 290 33.35 27.65 -7.86
C ALA A 290 32.01 28.41 -7.65
N GLY A 291 32.05 29.75 -7.70
CA GLY A 291 30.86 30.58 -7.53
C GLY A 291 29.90 30.62 -8.72
N ALA A 292 30.37 30.31 -9.93
CA ALA A 292 29.54 30.40 -11.15
C ALA A 292 28.54 29.27 -11.30
N ALA A 293 28.84 28.07 -10.80
CA ALA A 293 27.93 26.91 -10.84
C ALA A 293 26.83 26.99 -9.81
N ILE A 294 27.13 27.49 -8.60
CA ILE A 294 26.16 27.68 -7.52
C ILE A 294 25.21 28.84 -7.86
N LEU A 295 25.73 29.93 -8.44
CA LEU A 295 24.94 31.07 -8.93
C LEU A 295 24.07 30.73 -10.15
N LYS A 296 24.46 29.78 -11.02
CA LYS A 296 23.60 29.28 -12.10
C LYS A 296 22.46 28.41 -11.57
N LYS A 297 22.67 27.56 -10.55
CA LYS A 297 21.61 26.78 -9.92
C LYS A 297 20.63 27.66 -9.11
N ALA A 298 21.12 28.67 -8.40
CA ALA A 298 20.27 29.64 -7.68
C ALA A 298 19.49 30.56 -8.64
N ARG A 299 20.02 30.89 -9.81
CA ARG A 299 19.31 31.69 -10.83
C ARG A 299 18.26 30.91 -11.62
N GLN A 300 18.26 29.58 -11.61
CA GLN A 300 17.23 28.75 -12.25
C GLN A 300 15.97 28.58 -11.37
N SER A 301 16.05 28.77 -10.05
CA SER A 301 14.91 28.72 -9.13
C SER A 301 14.12 30.04 -9.00
N ASP A 302 14.62 31.14 -9.56
CA ASP A 302 14.04 32.48 -9.34
C ASP A 302 13.35 33.07 -10.59
N ARG A 303 12.85 32.19 -11.50
CA ARG A 303 12.19 32.64 -12.74
C ARG A 303 10.72 33.04 -12.59
N SER A 304 10.07 32.88 -11.45
CA SER A 304 8.70 33.38 -11.27
C SER A 304 8.73 34.82 -10.74
N GLU A 305 8.22 35.73 -11.55
CA GLU A 305 7.98 37.13 -11.12
C GLU A 305 6.98 37.23 -9.97
N PHE A 306 6.33 36.11 -9.62
CA PHE A 306 5.28 36.01 -8.63
C PHE A 306 5.70 35.14 -7.43
N GLU A 307 5.35 35.60 -6.23
CA GLU A 307 5.24 34.77 -5.05
C GLU A 307 3.86 34.14 -5.06
N THR A 308 3.82 32.77 -4.97
CA THR A 308 2.58 32.01 -5.08
C THR A 308 2.41 31.13 -3.85
N ILE A 309 1.22 31.15 -3.24
CA ILE A 309 0.83 30.31 -2.12
C ILE A 309 -0.38 29.49 -2.54
N TYR A 310 -0.31 28.18 -2.37
CA TYR A 310 -1.43 27.26 -2.53
C TYR A 310 -2.11 27.04 -1.20
N CYS A 311 -3.44 27.11 -1.16
CA CYS A 311 -4.23 27.06 0.06
C CYS A 311 -5.25 25.91 -0.04
N TYR A 312 -5.34 25.12 1.03
CA TYR A 312 -6.17 23.92 1.15
C TYR A 312 -7.40 24.17 2.05
N SER A 313 -7.47 25.34 2.69
CA SER A 313 -8.62 25.76 3.48
C SER A 313 -8.90 27.25 3.29
N GLU A 314 -10.05 27.69 3.78
CA GLU A 314 -10.44 29.10 3.74
C GLU A 314 -9.56 29.95 4.68
N GLU A 315 -9.16 29.39 5.83
CA GLU A 315 -8.26 30.04 6.79
C GLU A 315 -6.89 30.31 6.18
N GLU A 316 -6.35 29.30 5.47
CA GLU A 316 -5.07 29.43 4.74
C GLU A 316 -5.17 30.50 3.64
N ARG A 317 -6.31 30.57 2.94
CA ARG A 317 -6.55 31.59 1.94
C ARG A 317 -6.51 32.99 2.56
N GLN A 318 -7.19 33.21 3.69
CA GLN A 318 -7.19 34.49 4.39
C GLN A 318 -5.79 34.89 4.88
N ALA A 319 -5.03 33.93 5.41
CA ALA A 319 -3.64 34.13 5.83
C ALA A 319 -2.74 34.49 4.63
N ALA A 320 -2.90 33.80 3.49
CA ALA A 320 -2.17 34.06 2.26
C ALA A 320 -2.48 35.45 1.67
N ILE A 321 -3.75 35.89 1.69
CA ILE A 321 -4.16 37.22 1.26
C ILE A 321 -3.47 38.31 2.11
N LYS A 322 -3.46 38.15 3.44
CA LYS A 322 -2.77 39.09 4.35
C LYS A 322 -1.27 39.14 4.07
N ARG A 323 -0.65 37.97 3.86
CA ARG A 323 0.79 37.85 3.59
C ARG A 323 1.20 38.51 2.27
N LEU A 324 0.41 38.29 1.23
CA LEU A 324 0.70 38.79 -0.12
C LEU A 324 0.08 40.15 -0.45
N SER A 325 -0.44 40.86 0.57
CA SER A 325 -0.96 42.24 0.44
C SER A 325 0.11 43.23 -0.12
N PRO A 326 -0.31 44.28 -0.87
CA PRO A 326 -1.68 44.64 -1.28
C PRO A 326 -2.09 43.91 -2.59
N ASP A 327 -3.37 43.70 -2.76
CA ASP A 327 -4.05 43.27 -3.98
C ASP A 327 -3.51 41.97 -4.64
N PRO A 328 -3.50 40.83 -3.93
CA PRO A 328 -3.09 39.57 -4.51
C PRO A 328 -4.14 39.01 -5.47
N GLU A 329 -3.70 38.38 -6.56
CA GLU A 329 -4.55 37.62 -7.47
C GLU A 329 -4.95 36.29 -6.82
N ILE A 330 -6.27 36.05 -6.75
CA ILE A 330 -6.84 34.82 -6.18
C ILE A 330 -7.46 33.99 -7.30
N THR A 331 -7.03 32.74 -7.42
CA THR A 331 -7.62 31.79 -8.35
C THR A 331 -8.19 30.63 -7.56
N ARG A 332 -9.46 30.27 -7.77
CA ARG A 332 -10.05 29.04 -7.25
C ARG A 332 -9.75 27.90 -8.21
N PHE A 333 -9.24 26.79 -7.68
CA PHE A 333 -9.11 25.56 -8.45
C PHE A 333 -10.44 24.82 -8.49
N LYS A 334 -10.79 24.35 -9.69
CA LYS A 334 -12.00 23.56 -9.91
C LYS A 334 -11.69 22.10 -10.17
N GLY A 335 -10.45 21.70 -9.93
CA GLY A 335 -10.06 20.33 -10.03
C GLY A 335 -8.85 20.05 -10.92
N LEU A 336 -8.73 18.78 -11.34
CA LEU A 336 -7.64 18.25 -12.17
C LEU A 336 -7.89 18.38 -13.68
N GLY A 337 -9.09 18.86 -14.07
CA GLY A 337 -9.54 19.02 -15.45
C GLY A 337 -9.19 20.36 -16.09
#